data_af8f7f1bacfa0b63b2364849fde10ff9
#
_entry.id   af8f7f1bacfa0b63b2364849fde10ff9
#
_cell.length_a   1.000
_cell.length_b   1.000
_cell.length_c   1.000
_cell.angle_alpha   90.00
_cell.angle_beta   90.00
_cell.angle_gamma   90.00
#
_symmetry.space_group_name_H-M   'P 1'
#
loop_
_entity.id
_entity.type
_entity.pdbx_description
1 polymer ?
#
loop_
_entity_poly.entity_id
_entity_poly.type
_entity_poly.pdbx_seq_one_letter_code
_entity_poly.pdbx_strand_id
1 'polypeptide(L)'
;VEDVAKVNLYFFDNFEKSGIFNLGTGRSQPFNDLAAATVNAYRAAEGKPKLSLAELVEQQLIRYIPFPEDLVGKYQSFTQADTEKLRAAGYADDFYTVEQGVERYVAWLLEQAE
;
A
#
# COMPACT_ATOMS: atom_id res chain seq x y z
N VAL A 1 -2.63 -2.09 7.36
CA VAL A 1 -3.13 -2.13 8.75
C VAL A 1 -2.44 -3.22 9.56
N GLU A 2 -2.32 -4.42 9.02
CA GLU A 2 -1.67 -5.53 9.72
C GLU A 2 -0.22 -5.22 10.10
N ASP A 3 0.52 -4.57 9.20
CA ASP A 3 1.90 -4.17 9.46
C ASP A 3 2.00 -3.18 10.62
N VAL A 4 1.09 -2.22 10.68
CA VAL A 4 1.03 -1.24 11.76
C VAL A 4 0.71 -1.93 13.09
N ALA A 5 -0.23 -2.87 13.09
CA ALA A 5 -0.58 -3.66 14.27
C ALA A 5 0.62 -4.48 14.78
N LYS A 6 1.37 -5.10 13.88
CA LYS A 6 2.57 -5.87 14.24
C LYS A 6 3.64 -4.99 14.89
N VAL A 7 3.87 -3.80 14.36
CA VAL A 7 4.82 -2.86 14.95
C VAL A 7 4.36 -2.42 16.34
N ASN A 8 3.07 -2.10 16.50
CA ASN A 8 2.51 -1.74 17.80
C ASN A 8 2.69 -2.85 18.83
N LEU A 9 2.46 -4.11 18.44
CA LEU A 9 2.66 -5.25 19.32
C LEU A 9 4.14 -5.43 19.69
N TYR A 10 5.04 -5.19 18.73
CA TYR A 10 6.47 -5.24 19.00
C TYR A 10 6.88 -4.25 20.10
N PHE A 11 6.43 -3.01 20.03
CA PHE A 11 6.74 -2.00 21.05
C PHE A 11 5.99 -2.24 22.36
N PHE A 12 4.83 -2.85 22.31
CA PHE A 12 4.15 -3.31 23.51
C PHE A 12 4.99 -4.33 24.28
N ASP A 13 5.60 -5.29 23.55
CA ASP A 13 6.46 -6.31 24.14
C ASP A 13 7.87 -5.78 24.49
N ASN A 14 8.26 -4.63 23.96
CA ASN A 14 9.55 -4.00 24.15
C ASN A 14 9.37 -2.52 24.54
N PHE A 15 8.54 -2.26 25.55
CA PHE A 15 8.15 -0.88 25.90
C PHE A 15 9.30 -0.02 26.40
N GLU A 16 10.43 -0.60 26.77
CA GLU A 16 11.65 0.13 27.10
C GLU A 16 12.24 0.86 25.91
N LYS A 17 11.86 0.48 24.69
CA LYS A 17 12.29 1.13 23.45
C LYS A 17 11.29 2.20 23.05
N SER A 18 11.42 3.38 23.69
CA SER A 18 10.50 4.49 23.46
C SER A 18 11.04 5.46 22.41
N GLY A 19 10.13 6.16 21.73
CA GLY A 19 10.49 7.22 20.79
C GLY A 19 9.44 7.39 19.70
N ILE A 20 9.80 8.20 18.71
CA ILE A 20 8.97 8.41 17.51
C ILE A 20 9.62 7.63 16.36
N PHE A 21 8.85 6.78 15.71
CA PHE A 21 9.33 5.90 14.66
C PHE A 21 8.46 6.06 13.42
N ASN A 22 9.10 6.23 12.26
CA ASN A 22 8.38 6.19 10.99
C ASN A 22 8.10 4.76 10.60
N LEU A 23 6.90 4.52 10.07
CA LEU A 23 6.48 3.19 9.60
C LEU A 23 6.18 3.25 8.10
N GLY A 24 6.61 2.24 7.39
CA GLY A 24 6.36 2.10 5.97
C GLY A 24 7.26 1.03 5.37
N THR A 25 7.06 0.75 4.10
CA THR A 25 7.86 -0.25 3.39
C THR A 25 9.29 0.21 3.15
N GLY A 26 9.56 1.52 3.25
CA GLY A 26 10.83 2.10 2.80
C GLY A 26 10.92 2.19 1.29
N ARG A 27 9.82 1.96 0.59
CA ARG A 27 9.73 1.98 -0.86
C ARG A 27 8.59 2.88 -1.31
N SER A 28 8.90 3.82 -2.21
CA SER A 28 7.89 4.68 -2.84
C SER A 28 7.33 3.99 -4.08
N GLN A 29 6.02 4.04 -4.26
CA GLN A 29 5.35 3.51 -5.44
C GLN A 29 4.33 4.51 -5.97
N PRO A 30 4.18 4.63 -7.32
CA PRO A 30 3.20 5.53 -7.91
C PRO A 30 1.76 5.02 -7.73
N PHE A 31 0.81 5.93 -7.83
CA PHE A 31 -0.63 5.57 -7.80
C PHE A 31 -1.02 4.59 -8.90
N ASN A 32 -0.30 4.60 -10.03
CA ASN A 32 -0.51 3.64 -11.10
C ASN A 32 -0.38 2.19 -10.59
N ASP A 33 0.62 1.92 -9.75
CA ASP A 33 0.82 0.60 -9.17
C ASP A 33 -0.34 0.22 -8.23
N LEU A 34 -0.81 1.19 -7.44
CA LEU A 34 -1.95 0.98 -6.55
C LEU A 34 -3.22 0.68 -7.34
N ALA A 35 -3.50 1.45 -8.38
CA ALA A 35 -4.68 1.26 -9.23
C ALA A 35 -4.63 -0.09 -9.94
N ALA A 36 -3.50 -0.45 -10.54
CA ALA A 36 -3.33 -1.73 -11.22
C ALA A 36 -3.50 -2.91 -10.24
N ALA A 37 -2.91 -2.81 -9.06
CA ALA A 37 -3.03 -3.85 -8.04
C ALA A 37 -4.49 -4.03 -7.59
N THR A 38 -5.22 -2.93 -7.44
CA THR A 38 -6.62 -2.96 -7.01
C THR A 38 -7.51 -3.64 -8.05
N VAL A 39 -7.39 -3.24 -9.31
CA VAL A 39 -8.18 -3.83 -10.40
C VAL A 39 -7.82 -5.31 -10.57
N ASN A 40 -6.54 -5.65 -10.53
CA ASN A 40 -6.10 -7.03 -10.67
C ASN A 40 -6.53 -7.91 -9.50
N ALA A 41 -6.56 -7.38 -8.27
CA ALA A 41 -7.07 -8.12 -7.12
C ALA A 41 -8.56 -8.45 -7.27
N TYR A 42 -9.34 -7.51 -7.74
CA TYR A 42 -10.77 -7.75 -8.03
C TYR A 42 -10.94 -8.77 -9.17
N ARG A 43 -10.16 -8.63 -10.25
CA ARG A 43 -10.18 -9.58 -11.36
C ARG A 43 -9.82 -11.00 -10.93
N ALA A 44 -8.83 -11.14 -10.05
CA ALA A 44 -8.44 -12.45 -9.52
C ALA A 44 -9.58 -13.11 -8.74
N ALA A 45 -10.36 -12.32 -7.99
CA ALA A 45 -11.53 -12.82 -7.27
C ALA A 45 -12.62 -13.31 -8.24
N GLU A 46 -12.68 -12.77 -9.46
CA GLU A 46 -13.59 -13.22 -10.51
C GLU A 46 -13.01 -14.35 -11.36
N GLY A 47 -11.83 -14.84 -11.04
CA GLY A 47 -11.15 -15.89 -11.80
C GLY A 47 -10.51 -15.41 -13.09
N LYS A 48 -10.31 -14.10 -13.26
CA LYS A 48 -9.71 -13.52 -14.46
C LYS A 48 -8.19 -13.31 -14.26
N PRO A 49 -7.39 -13.41 -15.34
CA PRO A 49 -5.95 -13.22 -15.23
C PRO A 49 -5.57 -11.77 -14.97
N LYS A 50 -4.37 -11.57 -14.42
CA LYS A 50 -3.78 -10.25 -14.25
C LYS A 50 -3.49 -9.61 -15.60
N LEU A 51 -3.64 -8.29 -15.67
CA LEU A 51 -3.30 -7.48 -16.82
C LEU A 51 -2.20 -6.48 -16.46
N SER A 52 -1.38 -6.12 -17.45
CA SER A 52 -0.41 -5.03 -17.29
C SER A 52 -1.13 -3.69 -17.20
N LEU A 53 -0.43 -2.66 -16.72
CA LEU A 53 -0.99 -1.29 -16.69
C LEU A 53 -1.46 -0.85 -18.07
N ALA A 54 -0.65 -1.11 -19.11
CA ALA A 54 -1.01 -0.75 -20.48
C ALA A 54 -2.30 -1.42 -20.93
N GLU A 55 -2.47 -2.71 -20.63
CA GLU A 55 -3.69 -3.46 -20.95
C GLU A 55 -4.91 -2.94 -20.19
N LEU A 56 -4.74 -2.56 -18.92
CA LEU A 56 -5.83 -2.01 -18.11
C LEU A 56 -6.30 -0.68 -18.66
N VAL A 57 -5.39 0.16 -19.13
CA VAL A 57 -5.73 1.46 -19.75
C VAL A 57 -6.39 1.23 -21.10
N GLU A 58 -5.87 0.31 -21.93
CA GLU A 58 -6.43 -0.01 -23.24
C GLU A 58 -7.87 -0.52 -23.13
N GLN A 59 -8.15 -1.37 -22.14
CA GLN A 59 -9.49 -1.92 -21.89
C GLN A 59 -10.41 -0.98 -21.12
N GLN A 60 -9.95 0.24 -20.84
CA GLN A 60 -10.70 1.27 -20.10
C GLN A 60 -11.08 0.86 -18.67
N LEU A 61 -10.33 -0.05 -18.07
CA LEU A 61 -10.49 -0.41 -16.67
C LEU A 61 -9.81 0.61 -15.75
N ILE A 62 -8.81 1.32 -16.27
CA ILE A 62 -8.16 2.46 -15.64
C ILE A 62 -8.23 3.63 -16.61
N ARG A 63 -8.65 4.79 -16.12
CA ARG A 63 -8.72 6.02 -16.91
C ARG A 63 -8.02 7.15 -16.20
N TYR A 64 -7.15 7.85 -16.91
CA TYR A 64 -6.51 9.03 -16.40
C TYR A 64 -7.44 10.24 -16.51
N ILE A 65 -7.46 11.06 -15.48
CA ILE A 65 -8.19 12.32 -15.46
C ILE A 65 -7.21 13.47 -15.23
N PRO A 66 -7.57 14.72 -15.63
CA PRO A 66 -6.71 15.86 -15.31
C PRO A 66 -6.53 15.99 -13.80
N PHE A 67 -5.34 16.43 -13.37
CA PHE A 67 -5.05 16.67 -11.97
C PHE A 67 -5.95 17.83 -11.47
N PRO A 68 -6.63 17.68 -10.31
CA PRO A 68 -7.51 18.73 -9.80
C PRO A 68 -6.74 20.03 -9.55
N GLU A 69 -7.28 21.14 -10.05
CA GLU A 69 -6.64 22.46 -9.94
C GLU A 69 -6.38 22.87 -8.49
N ASP A 70 -7.28 22.51 -7.59
CA ASP A 70 -7.19 22.82 -6.16
C ASP A 70 -5.98 22.17 -5.49
N LEU A 71 -5.44 21.10 -6.06
CA LEU A 71 -4.32 20.35 -5.54
C LEU A 71 -2.98 20.72 -6.16
N VAL A 72 -2.99 21.52 -7.23
CA VAL A 72 -1.76 21.94 -7.91
C VAL A 72 -0.87 22.69 -6.93
N GLY A 73 0.39 22.28 -6.81
CA GLY A 73 1.36 22.88 -5.90
C GLY A 73 1.17 22.54 -4.42
N LYS A 74 0.13 21.78 -4.07
CA LYS A 74 -0.16 21.38 -2.69
C LYS A 74 0.02 19.89 -2.45
N TYR A 75 0.39 19.15 -3.48
CA TYR A 75 0.50 17.69 -3.40
C TYR A 75 1.95 17.26 -3.52
N GLN A 76 2.33 16.30 -2.69
CA GLN A 76 3.67 15.71 -2.75
C GLN A 76 3.77 14.70 -3.88
N SER A 77 4.76 14.88 -4.76
CA SER A 77 5.00 13.95 -5.87
C SER A 77 5.78 12.70 -5.44
N PHE A 78 6.42 12.75 -4.28
CA PHE A 78 7.23 11.64 -3.77
C PHE A 78 7.14 11.59 -2.25
N THR A 79 6.85 10.41 -1.72
CA THR A 79 6.84 10.15 -0.28
C THR A 79 7.42 8.78 -0.02
N GLN A 80 8.39 8.71 0.86
CA GLN A 80 9.01 7.45 1.25
C GLN A 80 9.39 7.53 2.72
N ALA A 81 8.98 6.53 3.50
CA ALA A 81 9.33 6.48 4.92
C ALA A 81 10.80 6.10 5.10
N ASP A 82 11.49 6.84 5.96
CA ASP A 82 12.81 6.45 6.45
C ASP A 82 12.62 5.56 7.67
N THR A 83 12.93 4.29 7.51
CA THR A 83 12.72 3.27 8.53
C THR A 83 13.98 2.90 9.31
N GLU A 84 15.07 3.62 9.14
CA GLU A 84 16.35 3.32 9.81
C GLU A 84 16.20 3.21 11.33
N LYS A 85 15.51 4.17 11.94
CA LYS A 85 15.32 4.20 13.39
C LYS A 85 14.51 3.00 13.88
N LEU A 86 13.48 2.60 13.13
CA LEU A 86 12.67 1.42 13.43
C LEU A 86 13.53 0.15 13.38
N ARG A 87 14.35 0.01 12.36
CA ARG A 87 15.24 -1.15 12.21
C ARG A 87 16.31 -1.17 13.30
N ALA A 88 16.86 -0.01 13.64
CA ALA A 88 17.83 0.12 14.73
C ALA A 88 17.23 -0.27 16.09
N ALA A 89 15.93 -0.07 16.28
CA ALA A 89 15.22 -0.51 17.49
C ALA A 89 14.99 -2.02 17.53
N GLY A 90 15.35 -2.76 16.47
CA GLY A 90 15.28 -4.20 16.44
C GLY A 90 14.08 -4.80 15.71
N TYR A 91 13.19 -4.00 15.16
CA TYR A 91 12.07 -4.51 14.38
C TYR A 91 12.57 -4.98 13.02
N ALA A 92 12.56 -6.29 12.79
CA ALA A 92 13.17 -6.91 11.60
C ALA A 92 12.17 -7.47 10.59
N ASP A 93 10.87 -7.50 10.93
CA ASP A 93 9.86 -8.07 10.04
C ASP A 93 9.64 -7.19 8.80
N ASP A 94 9.40 -7.84 7.67
CA ASP A 94 9.09 -7.15 6.43
C ASP A 94 7.67 -6.61 6.45
N PHE A 95 7.46 -5.49 5.74
CA PHE A 95 6.13 -4.96 5.49
C PHE A 95 5.57 -5.56 4.19
N TYR A 96 4.25 -5.67 4.11
CA TYR A 96 3.61 -6.06 2.86
C TYR A 96 3.90 -5.02 1.78
N THR A 97 4.09 -5.50 0.55
CA THR A 97 4.14 -4.61 -0.62
C THR A 97 2.75 -4.02 -0.90
N VAL A 98 2.67 -2.99 -1.74
CA VAL A 98 1.38 -2.44 -2.17
C VAL A 98 0.51 -3.55 -2.76
N GLU A 99 1.08 -4.38 -3.63
CA GLU A 99 0.37 -5.47 -4.28
C GLU A 99 -0.20 -6.47 -3.27
N GLN A 100 0.62 -6.89 -2.32
CA GLN A 100 0.20 -7.83 -1.28
C GLN A 100 -0.87 -7.25 -0.35
N GLY A 101 -0.67 -6.01 0.09
CA GLY A 101 -1.61 -5.35 1.00
C GLY A 101 -2.95 -5.09 0.33
N VAL A 102 -2.95 -4.64 -0.92
CA VAL A 102 -4.17 -4.39 -1.70
C VAL A 102 -4.93 -5.71 -1.95
N GLU A 103 -4.22 -6.77 -2.34
CA GLU A 103 -4.84 -8.08 -2.58
C GLU A 103 -5.59 -8.57 -1.33
N ARG A 104 -4.95 -8.48 -0.17
CA ARG A 104 -5.57 -8.88 1.09
C ARG A 104 -6.79 -8.03 1.45
N TYR A 105 -6.68 -6.72 1.27
CA TYR A 105 -7.76 -5.80 1.60
C TYR A 105 -8.96 -5.96 0.66
N VAL A 106 -8.72 -6.10 -0.65
CA VAL A 106 -9.80 -6.34 -1.62
C VAL A 106 -10.51 -7.65 -1.33
N ALA A 107 -9.77 -8.73 -1.02
CA ALA A 107 -10.37 -10.01 -0.65
C ALA A 107 -11.30 -9.85 0.57
N TRP A 108 -10.84 -9.13 1.60
CA TRP A 108 -11.65 -8.86 2.78
C TRP A 108 -12.90 -8.05 2.45
N LEU A 109 -12.76 -7.01 1.63
CA LEU A 109 -13.92 -6.19 1.21
C LEU A 109 -14.97 -7.02 0.48
N LEU A 110 -14.55 -7.92 -0.38
CA LEU A 110 -15.48 -8.78 -1.13
C LEU A 110 -16.23 -9.75 -0.20
N GLU A 111 -15.59 -10.23 0.85
CA GLU A 111 -16.26 -11.04 1.86
C GLU A 111 -17.33 -10.26 2.62
N GLN A 112 -17.11 -8.96 2.85
CA GLN A 112 -18.05 -8.10 3.56
C GLN A 112 -19.23 -7.64 2.68
N ALA A 113 -19.10 -7.71 1.37
CA ALA A 113 -20.08 -7.20 0.41
C ALA A 113 -21.30 -8.12 0.23
N GLU A 114 -21.33 -9.28 0.87
CA GLU A 114 -22.44 -10.22 0.78
C GLU A 114 -23.61 -9.84 1.71
#